data_cb53828ca9e7b1cea5a26ebbc1d33474
#
_entry.id   cb53828ca9e7b1cea5a26ebbc1d33474
#
_cell.length_a   1.000
_cell.length_b   1.000
_cell.length_c   1.000
_cell.angle_alpha   90.00
_cell.angle_beta   90.00
_cell.angle_gamma   90.00
#
_symmetry.space_group_name_H-M   'P 1'
#
loop_
_entity.id
_entity.type
_entity.pdbx_description
1 polymer ?
#
loop_
_entity_poly.entity_id
_entity_poly.type
_entity_poly.pdbx_seq_one_letter_code
_entity_poly.pdbx_strand_id
1 'polypeptide(L)'
;GAVSMGLEVLASRCLCLVLGASLQVFATVLMAFILGIGLGSALIASPRFQMVPRGVASAALLLLTAGMIGILVYNIEQLAEFYRLTQSGLSRTAMGYRYHQALALLIALVVLGLPAAALGSVLPLWIRLSGGAELMGKHVGRLLTWNTLGAVCGVLLTGFVLMPRLGLRDAFNLQALLLALAAFFCAWLSRHRFAAAISFVMVLGLVWLFCKGGDGWRYTLSSGVFRLPDTAVASDFLKERRKYAKLLFYEDAADATVTVEQETSVGGFTNLTLRIDGKPDASSPGDLSTQILLGQLPLMMKPDAKDVFVLGMGSGISAGTTLGYPIERLTVADNCEPVLRAVKFFEPWNHGVLTNSRTRLFREDARTVLKLNPAKYDVIISEPSNPWM
;
A
#
# COMPACT_ATOMS: atom_id res chain seq x y z
N GLY A 1 -13.46 7.44 13.89
CA GLY A 1 -12.26 6.63 14.15
C GLY A 1 -11.99 5.62 13.04
N ALA A 2 -12.94 4.73 12.72
CA ALA A 2 -12.71 3.62 11.79
C ALA A 2 -12.18 4.08 10.42
N VAL A 3 -12.90 4.98 9.76
CA VAL A 3 -12.48 5.45 8.43
C VAL A 3 -11.20 6.29 8.50
N SER A 4 -10.99 7.07 9.56
CA SER A 4 -9.77 7.89 9.71
C SER A 4 -8.51 7.03 9.72
N MET A 5 -8.51 5.98 10.54
CA MET A 5 -7.37 5.05 10.66
C MET A 5 -7.29 4.10 9.46
N GLY A 6 -8.43 3.66 8.92
CA GLY A 6 -8.45 2.89 7.67
C GLY A 6 -7.91 3.69 6.49
N LEU A 7 -8.20 4.98 6.41
CA LEU A 7 -7.66 5.88 5.39
C LEU A 7 -6.14 6.04 5.50
N GLU A 8 -5.61 6.12 6.72
CA GLU A 8 -4.17 6.16 6.95
C GLU A 8 -3.48 4.91 6.41
N VAL A 9 -4.03 3.71 6.65
CA VAL A 9 -3.51 2.45 6.11
C VAL A 9 -3.52 2.44 4.58
N LEU A 10 -4.65 2.80 3.95
CA LEU A 10 -4.75 2.82 2.49
C LEU A 10 -3.86 3.89 1.85
N ALA A 11 -3.81 5.09 2.43
CA ALA A 11 -2.99 6.18 1.91
C ALA A 11 -1.50 5.88 2.07
N SER A 12 -1.08 5.27 3.18
CA SER A 12 0.30 4.80 3.37
C SER A 12 0.68 3.80 2.29
N ARG A 13 -0.17 2.81 1.99
CA ARG A 13 0.08 1.85 0.91
C ARG A 13 0.12 2.53 -0.45
N CYS A 14 -0.85 3.38 -0.78
CA CYS A 14 -0.88 4.12 -2.04
C CYS A 14 0.39 4.97 -2.24
N LEU A 15 0.78 5.71 -1.21
CA LEU A 15 1.95 6.58 -1.27
C LEU A 15 3.26 5.79 -1.30
N CYS A 16 3.36 4.62 -0.64
CA CYS A 16 4.49 3.72 -0.81
C CYS A 16 4.65 3.23 -2.25
N LEU A 17 3.56 2.94 -2.95
CA LEU A 17 3.59 2.53 -4.36
C LEU A 17 4.00 3.67 -5.32
N VAL A 18 3.68 4.92 -4.95
CA VAL A 18 3.99 6.11 -5.76
C VAL A 18 5.37 6.69 -5.43
N LEU A 19 5.68 6.87 -4.13
CA LEU A 19 6.88 7.56 -3.66
C LEU A 19 8.06 6.60 -3.33
N GLY A 20 7.77 5.30 -3.25
CA GLY A 20 8.70 4.25 -2.82
C GLY A 20 8.51 3.84 -1.36
N ALA A 21 8.80 2.58 -1.05
CA ALA A 21 8.64 1.97 0.28
C ALA A 21 9.88 2.22 1.15
N SER A 22 10.16 3.49 1.48
CA SER A 22 11.27 3.87 2.36
C SER A 22 10.81 4.34 3.74
N LEU A 23 11.67 4.22 4.74
CA LEU A 23 11.41 4.74 6.09
C LEU A 23 11.10 6.25 6.07
N GLN A 24 11.75 7.00 5.18
CA GLN A 24 11.53 8.45 5.03
C GLN A 24 10.14 8.75 4.49
N VAL A 25 9.67 8.00 3.49
CA VAL A 25 8.32 8.14 2.95
C VAL A 25 7.29 7.79 4.02
N PHE A 26 7.49 6.70 4.75
CA PHE A 26 6.61 6.34 5.87
C PHE A 26 6.53 7.46 6.92
N ALA A 27 7.66 8.00 7.35
CA ALA A 27 7.69 9.11 8.30
C ALA A 27 6.99 10.37 7.77
N THR A 28 7.14 10.67 6.46
CA THR A 28 6.49 11.80 5.79
C THR A 28 4.97 11.63 5.76
N VAL A 29 4.48 10.45 5.46
CA VAL A 29 3.05 10.12 5.44
C VAL A 29 2.45 10.23 6.83
N LEU A 30 3.11 9.65 7.84
CA LEU A 30 2.70 9.73 9.24
C LEU A 30 2.67 11.18 9.74
N MET A 31 3.70 11.97 9.39
CA MET A 31 3.74 13.40 9.72
C MET A 31 2.57 14.16 9.08
N ALA A 32 2.26 13.92 7.80
CA ALA A 32 1.13 14.56 7.12
C ALA A 32 -0.21 14.20 7.78
N PHE A 33 -0.38 12.95 8.21
CA PHE A 33 -1.57 12.50 8.92
C PHE A 33 -1.74 13.19 10.28
N ILE A 34 -0.69 13.19 11.10
CA ILE A 34 -0.72 13.81 12.44
C ILE A 34 -0.95 15.33 12.33
N LEU A 35 -0.23 16.00 11.42
CA LEU A 35 -0.42 17.42 11.17
C LEU A 35 -1.85 17.72 10.70
N GLY A 36 -2.39 16.89 9.81
CA GLY A 36 -3.77 17.04 9.35
C GLY A 36 -4.76 16.99 10.53
N ILE A 37 -4.72 15.92 11.33
CA ILE A 37 -5.61 15.81 12.52
C ILE A 37 -5.44 16.98 13.46
N GLY A 38 -4.21 17.40 13.75
CA GLY A 38 -3.92 18.52 14.66
C GLY A 38 -4.48 19.84 14.14
N LEU A 39 -4.22 20.17 12.87
CA LEU A 39 -4.74 21.39 12.23
C LEU A 39 -6.27 21.39 12.16
N GLY A 40 -6.88 20.27 11.77
CA GLY A 40 -8.33 20.15 11.72
C GLY A 40 -8.99 20.38 13.10
N SER A 41 -8.42 19.76 14.14
CA SER A 41 -8.86 19.94 15.52
C SER A 41 -8.73 21.40 15.98
N ALA A 42 -7.61 22.06 15.65
CA ALA A 42 -7.34 23.45 15.99
C ALA A 42 -8.31 24.41 15.28
N LEU A 43 -8.61 24.16 14.01
CA LEU A 43 -9.56 24.99 13.25
C LEU A 43 -10.96 24.98 13.87
N ILE A 44 -11.47 23.83 14.29
CA ILE A 44 -12.78 23.72 14.96
C ILE A 44 -12.79 24.38 16.34
N ALA A 45 -11.64 24.47 17.01
CA ALA A 45 -11.53 25.21 18.27
C ALA A 45 -11.78 26.73 18.12
N SER A 46 -11.68 27.27 16.90
CA SER A 46 -11.92 28.69 16.60
C SER A 46 -13.37 29.11 16.87
N PRO A 47 -13.62 30.33 17.42
CA PRO A 47 -14.96 30.87 17.66
C PRO A 47 -15.87 30.94 16.42
N ARG A 48 -15.30 31.09 15.23
CA ARG A 48 -16.02 31.21 13.97
C ARG A 48 -16.93 30.01 13.64
N PHE A 49 -16.61 28.81 14.15
CA PHE A 49 -17.40 27.60 13.93
C PHE A 49 -18.52 27.38 14.95
N GLN A 50 -18.76 28.33 15.88
CA GLN A 50 -19.79 28.19 16.93
C GLN A 50 -21.24 28.28 16.42
N MET A 51 -21.43 28.89 15.26
CA MET A 51 -22.78 29.24 14.75
C MET A 51 -23.39 28.18 13.83
N VAL A 52 -22.62 27.16 13.43
CA VAL A 52 -23.09 26.12 12.47
C VAL A 52 -23.77 24.97 13.20
N PRO A 53 -24.98 24.52 12.78
CA PRO A 53 -25.64 23.37 13.38
C PRO A 53 -24.79 22.11 13.26
N ARG A 54 -24.69 21.33 14.36
CA ARG A 54 -23.78 20.17 14.50
C ARG A 54 -23.89 19.17 13.35
N GLY A 55 -25.12 18.80 13.02
CA GLY A 55 -25.39 17.80 11.99
C GLY A 55 -24.98 18.26 10.60
N VAL A 56 -25.17 19.55 10.31
CA VAL A 56 -24.75 20.15 9.02
C VAL A 56 -23.24 20.23 8.92
N ALA A 57 -22.58 20.71 9.99
CA ALA A 57 -21.12 20.78 10.03
C ALA A 57 -20.47 19.39 9.90
N SER A 58 -21.00 18.38 10.63
CA SER A 58 -20.53 17.00 10.51
C SER A 58 -20.77 16.44 9.10
N ALA A 59 -21.96 16.63 8.53
CA ALA A 59 -22.26 16.20 7.17
C ALA A 59 -21.31 16.85 6.15
N ALA A 60 -21.05 18.15 6.27
CA ALA A 60 -20.13 18.86 5.38
C ALA A 60 -18.69 18.33 5.46
N LEU A 61 -18.15 18.08 6.66
CA LEU A 61 -16.82 17.53 6.86
C LEU A 61 -16.70 16.11 6.30
N LEU A 62 -17.70 15.26 6.53
CA LEU A 62 -17.74 13.90 6.01
C LEU A 62 -17.86 13.88 4.49
N LEU A 63 -18.71 14.74 3.90
CA LEU A 63 -18.83 14.88 2.45
C LEU A 63 -17.56 15.42 1.81
N LEU A 64 -16.92 16.40 2.43
CA LEU A 64 -15.64 16.94 1.96
C LEU A 64 -14.60 15.83 1.91
N THR A 65 -14.50 15.02 2.95
CA THR A 65 -13.56 13.87 2.96
C THR A 65 -13.93 12.82 1.92
N ALA A 66 -15.22 12.46 1.81
CA ALA A 66 -15.68 11.52 0.79
C ALA A 66 -15.37 12.00 -0.63
N GLY A 67 -15.56 13.31 -0.88
CA GLY A 67 -15.20 13.93 -2.16
C GLY A 67 -13.71 13.92 -2.45
N MET A 68 -12.86 14.22 -1.45
CA MET A 68 -11.40 14.16 -1.59
C MET A 68 -10.94 12.74 -1.93
N ILE A 69 -11.47 11.72 -1.24
CA ILE A 69 -11.16 10.32 -1.53
C ILE A 69 -11.67 9.93 -2.92
N GLY A 70 -12.88 10.34 -3.30
CA GLY A 70 -13.43 10.09 -4.64
C GLY A 70 -12.58 10.72 -5.75
N ILE A 71 -12.08 11.95 -5.56
CA ILE A 71 -11.15 12.61 -6.47
C ILE A 71 -9.82 11.83 -6.55
N LEU A 72 -9.29 11.37 -5.42
CA LEU A 72 -8.09 10.54 -5.38
C LEU A 72 -8.31 9.24 -6.17
N VAL A 73 -9.40 8.52 -5.93
CA VAL A 73 -9.73 7.27 -6.62
C VAL A 73 -9.85 7.47 -8.12
N TYR A 74 -10.50 8.56 -8.54
CA TYR A 74 -10.65 8.90 -9.96
C TYR A 74 -9.31 9.24 -10.63
N ASN A 75 -8.40 9.92 -9.91
CA ASN A 75 -7.13 10.41 -10.43
C ASN A 75 -5.92 9.59 -9.94
N ILE A 76 -6.10 8.36 -9.48
CA ILE A 76 -5.01 7.57 -8.86
C ILE A 76 -3.87 7.27 -9.84
N GLU A 77 -4.18 7.08 -11.13
CA GLU A 77 -3.19 6.90 -12.19
C GLU A 77 -2.44 8.20 -12.49
N GLN A 78 -3.17 9.32 -12.52
CA GLN A 78 -2.61 10.65 -12.77
C GLN A 78 -1.68 11.10 -11.65
N LEU A 79 -1.95 10.70 -10.40
CA LEU A 79 -1.08 10.97 -9.26
C LEU A 79 0.31 10.33 -9.47
N ALA A 80 0.34 9.07 -9.88
CA ALA A 80 1.59 8.36 -10.15
C ALA A 80 2.35 9.00 -11.32
N GLU A 81 1.65 9.37 -12.39
CA GLU A 81 2.24 10.02 -13.56
C GLU A 81 2.75 11.42 -13.22
N PHE A 82 1.99 12.21 -12.46
CA PHE A 82 2.41 13.52 -11.97
C PHE A 82 3.71 13.43 -11.17
N TYR A 83 3.78 12.48 -10.23
CA TYR A 83 4.99 12.28 -9.43
C TYR A 83 6.17 11.89 -10.32
N ARG A 84 6.02 10.95 -11.23
CA ARG A 84 7.04 10.52 -12.17
C ARG A 84 7.61 11.68 -12.99
N LEU A 85 6.74 12.48 -13.61
CA LEU A 85 7.14 13.62 -14.42
C LEU A 85 7.88 14.69 -13.59
N THR A 86 7.41 14.94 -12.37
CA THR A 86 8.03 15.93 -11.49
C THR A 86 9.41 15.45 -11.00
N GLN A 87 9.51 14.15 -10.67
CA GLN A 87 10.78 13.55 -10.23
C GLN A 87 11.83 13.56 -11.35
N SER A 88 11.45 13.25 -12.59
CA SER A 88 12.37 13.22 -13.73
C SER A 88 13.01 14.59 -14.04
N GLY A 89 12.38 15.68 -13.61
CA GLY A 89 12.92 17.04 -13.75
C GLY A 89 13.85 17.47 -12.62
N LEU A 90 14.03 16.65 -11.57
CA LEU A 90 14.89 17.00 -10.43
C LEU A 90 16.33 16.56 -10.66
N SER A 91 17.28 17.49 -10.38
CA SER A 91 18.71 17.20 -10.45
C SER A 91 19.15 16.25 -9.33
N ARG A 92 20.16 15.40 -9.62
CA ARG A 92 20.78 14.49 -8.63
C ARG A 92 21.79 15.21 -7.73
N THR A 93 21.35 16.28 -7.09
CA THR A 93 22.13 17.12 -6.16
C THR A 93 21.49 17.12 -4.79
N ALA A 94 22.21 17.60 -3.77
CA ALA A 94 21.65 17.79 -2.42
C ALA A 94 20.43 18.72 -2.41
N MET A 95 20.39 19.73 -3.31
CA MET A 95 19.24 20.61 -3.46
C MET A 95 18.05 19.87 -4.13
N GLY A 96 18.31 19.12 -5.20
CA GLY A 96 17.29 18.29 -5.85
C GLY A 96 16.67 17.27 -4.89
N TYR A 97 17.46 16.68 -4.00
CA TYR A 97 16.96 15.80 -2.93
C TYR A 97 16.02 16.54 -1.97
N ARG A 98 16.34 17.78 -1.55
CA ARG A 98 15.45 18.59 -0.70
C ARG A 98 14.13 18.91 -1.40
N TYR A 99 14.17 19.26 -2.68
CA TYR A 99 12.95 19.47 -3.47
C TYR A 99 12.12 18.19 -3.60
N HIS A 100 12.77 17.04 -3.78
CA HIS A 100 12.08 15.75 -3.79
C HIS A 100 11.35 15.47 -2.46
N GLN A 101 12.01 15.72 -1.32
CA GLN A 101 11.39 15.58 0.00
C GLN A 101 10.20 16.54 0.20
N ALA A 102 10.35 17.79 -0.25
CA ALA A 102 9.26 18.77 -0.20
C ALA A 102 8.08 18.37 -1.09
N LEU A 103 8.34 17.84 -2.28
CA LEU A 103 7.31 17.30 -3.17
C LEU A 103 6.58 16.12 -2.54
N ALA A 104 7.32 15.15 -1.97
CA ALA A 104 6.73 14.00 -1.28
C ALA A 104 5.84 14.43 -0.11
N LEU A 105 6.29 15.42 0.69
CA LEU A 105 5.50 15.99 1.77
C LEU A 105 4.24 16.68 1.23
N LEU A 106 4.35 17.48 0.17
CA LEU A 106 3.20 18.15 -0.44
C LEU A 106 2.14 17.14 -0.93
N ILE A 107 2.59 16.09 -1.61
CA ILE A 107 1.69 15.02 -2.08
C ILE A 107 1.03 14.33 -0.87
N ALA A 108 1.79 13.98 0.17
CA ALA A 108 1.24 13.36 1.38
C ALA A 108 0.24 14.27 2.10
N LEU A 109 0.51 15.58 2.18
CA LEU A 109 -0.42 16.55 2.76
C LEU A 109 -1.72 16.67 1.95
N VAL A 110 -1.64 16.65 0.62
CA VAL A 110 -2.85 16.73 -0.23
C VAL A 110 -3.64 15.42 -0.17
N VAL A 111 -2.97 14.28 -0.29
CA VAL A 111 -3.62 12.96 -0.38
C VAL A 111 -4.18 12.50 0.97
N LEU A 112 -3.46 12.75 2.05
CA LEU A 112 -3.83 12.27 3.39
C LEU A 112 -4.05 13.39 4.40
N GLY A 113 -3.22 14.42 4.42
CA GLY A 113 -3.27 15.50 5.42
C GLY A 113 -4.58 16.27 5.37
N LEU A 114 -5.08 16.67 4.19
CA LEU A 114 -6.34 17.38 4.03
C LEU A 114 -7.56 16.52 4.44
N PRO A 115 -7.72 15.27 3.96
CA PRO A 115 -8.76 14.36 4.46
C PRO A 115 -8.67 14.12 5.96
N ALA A 116 -7.46 13.93 6.50
CA ALA A 116 -7.23 13.76 7.93
C ALA A 116 -7.63 14.99 8.75
N ALA A 117 -7.40 16.20 8.21
CA ALA A 117 -7.85 17.44 8.86
C ALA A 117 -9.37 17.53 8.96
N ALA A 118 -10.10 17.19 7.90
CA ALA A 118 -11.54 17.16 7.91
C ALA A 118 -12.08 16.12 8.91
N LEU A 119 -11.54 14.90 8.92
CA LEU A 119 -11.93 13.83 9.86
C LEU A 119 -11.52 14.16 11.30
N GLY A 120 -10.33 14.72 11.51
CA GLY A 120 -9.82 15.15 12.80
C GLY A 120 -10.67 16.26 13.44
N SER A 121 -11.39 17.03 12.63
CA SER A 121 -12.31 18.07 13.09
C SER A 121 -13.62 17.52 13.69
N VAL A 122 -14.04 16.31 13.31
CA VAL A 122 -15.37 15.77 13.67
C VAL A 122 -15.49 15.51 15.17
N LEU A 123 -14.52 14.85 15.79
CA LEU A 123 -14.58 14.52 17.21
C LEU A 123 -14.57 15.77 18.12
N PRO A 124 -13.66 16.75 17.95
CA PRO A 124 -13.71 18.01 18.71
C PRO A 124 -15.02 18.77 18.51
N LEU A 125 -15.59 18.76 17.30
CA LEU A 125 -16.88 19.36 17.02
C LEU A 125 -17.99 18.75 17.91
N TRP A 126 -18.04 17.44 18.05
CA TRP A 126 -19.03 16.76 18.88
C TRP A 126 -18.78 16.96 20.37
N ILE A 127 -17.53 16.95 20.83
CA ILE A 127 -17.18 17.19 22.24
C ILE A 127 -17.59 18.59 22.65
N ARG A 128 -17.22 19.60 21.88
CA ARG A 128 -17.50 21.02 22.18
C ARG A 128 -18.99 21.31 22.29
N LEU A 129 -19.78 20.63 21.53
CA LEU A 129 -21.22 20.89 21.44
C LEU A 129 -22.04 20.01 22.40
N SER A 130 -21.42 19.21 23.25
CA SER A 130 -22.08 18.37 24.28
C SER A 130 -22.27 19.14 25.61
N GLY A 131 -22.66 20.44 25.56
CA GLY A 131 -22.74 21.32 26.70
C GLY A 131 -23.59 20.84 27.89
N GLY A 132 -23.03 20.96 29.10
CA GLY A 132 -23.57 20.63 30.40
C GLY A 132 -22.45 20.15 31.32
N ALA A 133 -22.03 20.97 32.31
CA ALA A 133 -20.81 20.71 33.08
C ALA A 133 -20.82 19.41 33.88
N GLU A 134 -21.95 18.96 34.37
CA GLU A 134 -22.04 17.80 35.27
C GLU A 134 -21.92 16.45 34.56
N LEU A 135 -22.25 16.32 33.27
CA LEU A 135 -22.19 15.08 32.50
C LEU A 135 -21.10 15.10 31.43
N MET A 136 -20.33 16.18 31.35
CA MET A 136 -19.34 16.39 30.27
C MET A 136 -18.28 15.29 30.23
N GLY A 137 -17.73 14.89 31.38
CA GLY A 137 -16.74 13.83 31.45
C GLY A 137 -17.24 12.47 30.93
N LYS A 138 -18.48 12.10 31.29
CA LYS A 138 -19.11 10.85 30.83
C LYS A 138 -19.37 10.86 29.32
N HIS A 139 -19.84 11.96 28.77
CA HIS A 139 -20.09 12.11 27.33
C HIS A 139 -18.79 12.10 26.53
N VAL A 140 -17.78 12.85 26.97
CA VAL A 140 -16.44 12.85 26.35
C VAL A 140 -15.81 11.47 26.41
N GLY A 141 -15.82 10.81 27.58
CA GLY A 141 -15.30 9.45 27.73
C GLY A 141 -15.97 8.47 26.76
N ARG A 142 -17.32 8.53 26.64
CA ARG A 142 -18.07 7.65 25.72
C ARG A 142 -17.72 7.94 24.24
N LEU A 143 -17.59 9.19 23.84
CA LEU A 143 -17.20 9.55 22.46
C LEU A 143 -15.79 9.07 22.16
N LEU A 144 -14.83 9.27 23.07
CA LEU A 144 -13.45 8.79 22.92
C LEU A 144 -13.40 7.26 22.84
N THR A 145 -14.14 6.55 23.69
CA THR A 145 -14.20 5.07 23.66
C THR A 145 -14.69 4.56 22.31
N TRP A 146 -15.82 5.08 21.80
CA TRP A 146 -16.33 4.68 20.49
C TRP A 146 -15.39 5.08 19.32
N ASN A 147 -14.72 6.24 19.43
CA ASN A 147 -13.74 6.65 18.45
C ASN A 147 -12.53 5.69 18.42
N THR A 148 -12.02 5.32 19.59
CA THR A 148 -10.86 4.41 19.72
C THR A 148 -11.20 2.99 19.27
N LEU A 149 -12.34 2.44 19.71
CA LEU A 149 -12.82 1.14 19.24
C LEU A 149 -13.00 1.13 17.72
N GLY A 150 -13.62 2.19 17.18
CA GLY A 150 -13.73 2.36 15.73
C GLY A 150 -12.36 2.40 15.06
N ALA A 151 -11.40 3.13 15.60
CA ALA A 151 -10.05 3.24 15.06
C ALA A 151 -9.36 1.87 14.97
N VAL A 152 -9.37 1.09 16.04
CA VAL A 152 -8.80 -0.27 16.08
C VAL A 152 -9.49 -1.18 15.06
N CYS A 153 -10.83 -1.22 15.06
CA CYS A 153 -11.58 -2.00 14.08
C CYS A 153 -11.27 -1.54 12.64
N GLY A 154 -11.14 -0.24 12.42
CA GLY A 154 -10.84 0.33 11.11
C GLY A 154 -9.50 -0.12 10.55
N VAL A 155 -8.44 -0.08 11.36
CA VAL A 155 -7.11 -0.59 10.97
C VAL A 155 -7.16 -2.06 10.61
N LEU A 156 -7.71 -2.88 11.53
CA LEU A 156 -7.75 -4.34 11.34
C LEU A 156 -8.60 -4.74 10.12
N LEU A 157 -9.80 -4.18 9.99
CA LEU A 157 -10.66 -4.47 8.86
C LEU A 157 -10.05 -3.98 7.54
N THR A 158 -9.49 -2.78 7.51
CA THR A 158 -8.92 -2.24 6.27
C THR A 158 -7.67 -3.01 5.85
N GLY A 159 -6.72 -3.24 6.77
CA GLY A 159 -5.45 -3.90 6.45
C GLY A 159 -5.60 -5.40 6.15
N PHE A 160 -6.39 -6.13 6.94
CA PHE A 160 -6.44 -7.59 6.84
C PHE A 160 -7.65 -8.14 6.07
N VAL A 161 -8.68 -7.31 5.80
CA VAL A 161 -9.91 -7.77 5.15
C VAL A 161 -10.23 -7.01 3.88
N LEU A 162 -10.35 -5.68 3.96
CA LEU A 162 -10.82 -4.89 2.82
C LEU A 162 -9.76 -4.81 1.73
N MET A 163 -8.53 -4.44 2.07
CA MET A 163 -7.46 -4.32 1.09
C MET A 163 -7.13 -5.66 0.40
N PRO A 164 -6.95 -6.80 1.11
CA PRO A 164 -6.69 -8.07 0.44
C PRO A 164 -7.85 -8.60 -0.41
N ARG A 165 -9.11 -8.27 -0.07
CA ARG A 165 -10.28 -8.79 -0.81
C ARG A 165 -10.76 -7.89 -1.94
N LEU A 166 -10.70 -6.58 -1.76
CA LEU A 166 -11.21 -5.59 -2.71
C LEU A 166 -10.08 -4.94 -3.53
N GLY A 167 -8.86 -4.98 -3.02
CA GLY A 167 -7.75 -4.20 -3.54
C GLY A 167 -7.77 -2.74 -3.05
N LEU A 168 -6.68 -2.05 -3.28
CA LEU A 168 -6.44 -0.70 -2.76
C LEU A 168 -7.51 0.31 -3.19
N ARG A 169 -7.82 0.38 -4.49
CA ARG A 169 -8.77 1.35 -5.07
C ARG A 169 -10.19 1.18 -4.53
N ASP A 170 -10.67 -0.05 -4.53
CA ASP A 170 -12.06 -0.33 -4.13
C ASP A 170 -12.22 -0.22 -2.61
N ALA A 171 -11.18 -0.47 -1.83
CA ALA A 171 -11.16 -0.20 -0.40
C ALA A 171 -11.26 1.30 -0.10
N PHE A 172 -10.54 2.18 -0.84
CA PHE A 172 -10.72 3.64 -0.75
C PHE A 172 -12.15 4.05 -1.09
N ASN A 173 -12.69 3.51 -2.18
CA ASN A 173 -14.05 3.86 -2.65
C ASN A 173 -15.12 3.43 -1.63
N LEU A 174 -14.96 2.25 -1.03
CA LEU A 174 -15.84 1.80 0.06
C LEU A 174 -15.79 2.75 1.27
N GLN A 175 -14.60 3.21 1.66
CA GLN A 175 -14.46 4.18 2.76
C GLN A 175 -15.13 5.52 2.42
N ALA A 176 -14.97 6.02 1.18
CA ALA A 176 -15.65 7.22 0.72
C ALA A 176 -17.17 7.05 0.75
N LEU A 177 -17.67 5.90 0.32
CA LEU A 177 -19.10 5.56 0.36
C LEU A 177 -19.64 5.53 1.79
N LEU A 178 -18.91 4.93 2.73
CA LEU A 178 -19.29 4.92 4.16
C LEU A 178 -19.37 6.33 4.74
N LEU A 179 -18.43 7.21 4.38
CA LEU A 179 -18.46 8.62 4.79
C LEU A 179 -19.64 9.37 4.18
N ALA A 180 -19.93 9.18 2.91
CA ALA A 180 -21.06 9.81 2.24
C ALA A 180 -22.42 9.34 2.82
N LEU A 181 -22.54 8.04 3.14
CA LEU A 181 -23.71 7.52 3.86
C LEU A 181 -23.83 8.10 5.27
N ALA A 182 -22.73 8.18 6.02
CA ALA A 182 -22.74 8.80 7.34
C ALA A 182 -23.14 10.30 7.27
N ALA A 183 -22.66 11.02 6.25
CA ALA A 183 -23.05 12.40 5.99
C ALA A 183 -24.55 12.51 5.68
N PHE A 184 -25.08 11.60 4.85
CA PHE A 184 -26.51 11.53 4.54
C PHE A 184 -27.35 11.36 5.82
N PHE A 185 -26.99 10.41 6.69
CA PHE A 185 -27.70 10.20 7.95
C PHE A 185 -27.59 11.40 8.89
N CYS A 186 -26.41 12.03 9.00
CA CYS A 186 -26.25 13.25 9.79
C CYS A 186 -27.15 14.40 9.30
N ALA A 187 -27.22 14.60 8.00
CA ALA A 187 -28.07 15.61 7.38
C ALA A 187 -29.58 15.30 7.52
N TRP A 188 -29.95 14.03 7.32
CA TRP A 188 -31.31 13.54 7.48
C TRP A 188 -31.84 13.74 8.91
N LEU A 189 -31.08 13.30 9.91
CA LEU A 189 -31.44 13.43 11.32
C LEU A 189 -31.51 14.91 11.75
N SER A 190 -30.71 15.77 11.13
CA SER A 190 -30.73 17.22 11.36
C SER A 190 -31.84 17.94 10.59
N ARG A 191 -32.67 17.23 9.83
CA ARG A 191 -33.77 17.77 8.98
C ARG A 191 -33.31 18.73 7.89
N HIS A 192 -32.05 18.72 7.51
CA HIS A 192 -31.49 19.58 6.45
C HIS A 192 -31.60 18.88 5.07
N ARG A 193 -32.77 19.03 4.41
CA ARG A 193 -33.09 18.37 3.14
C ARG A 193 -32.06 18.62 2.03
N PHE A 194 -31.54 19.82 1.93
CA PHE A 194 -30.53 20.17 0.92
C PHE A 194 -29.21 19.41 1.14
N ALA A 195 -28.68 19.38 2.36
CA ALA A 195 -27.47 18.62 2.68
C ALA A 195 -27.69 17.12 2.47
N ALA A 196 -28.85 16.59 2.80
CA ALA A 196 -29.22 15.18 2.56
C ALA A 196 -29.25 14.87 1.05
N ALA A 197 -29.82 15.75 0.22
CA ALA A 197 -29.85 15.58 -1.24
C ALA A 197 -28.42 15.58 -1.83
N ILE A 198 -27.55 16.50 -1.43
CA ILE A 198 -26.14 16.51 -1.87
C ILE A 198 -25.42 15.21 -1.46
N SER A 199 -25.64 14.76 -0.21
CA SER A 199 -25.04 13.50 0.26
C SER A 199 -25.51 12.29 -0.56
N PHE A 200 -26.79 12.26 -0.91
CA PHE A 200 -27.36 11.20 -1.73
C PHE A 200 -26.77 11.20 -3.16
N VAL A 201 -26.63 12.38 -3.78
CA VAL A 201 -25.98 12.50 -5.09
C VAL A 201 -24.52 12.04 -5.02
N MET A 202 -23.80 12.37 -3.93
CA MET A 202 -22.43 11.89 -3.71
C MET A 202 -22.38 10.35 -3.62
N VAL A 203 -23.31 9.73 -2.89
CA VAL A 203 -23.42 8.27 -2.80
C VAL A 203 -23.59 7.66 -4.20
N LEU A 204 -24.51 8.20 -5.01
CA LEU A 204 -24.72 7.71 -6.38
C LEU A 204 -23.47 7.87 -7.25
N GLY A 205 -22.76 9.00 -7.14
CA GLY A 205 -21.51 9.24 -7.85
C GLY A 205 -20.41 8.26 -7.46
N LEU A 206 -20.26 7.95 -6.17
CA LEU A 206 -19.28 6.98 -5.68
C LEU A 206 -19.62 5.55 -6.07
N VAL A 207 -20.90 5.18 -6.06
CA VAL A 207 -21.36 3.88 -6.58
C VAL A 207 -21.07 3.75 -8.08
N TRP A 208 -21.34 4.80 -8.84
CA TRP A 208 -21.00 4.83 -10.26
C TRP A 208 -19.47 4.69 -10.49
N LEU A 209 -18.66 5.38 -9.70
CA LEU A 209 -17.20 5.29 -9.76
C LEU A 209 -16.71 3.87 -9.43
N PHE A 210 -17.34 3.20 -8.47
CA PHE A 210 -17.08 1.81 -8.12
C PHE A 210 -17.38 0.86 -9.28
N CYS A 211 -18.55 1.02 -9.91
CA CYS A 211 -19.00 0.17 -11.04
C CYS A 211 -18.17 0.41 -12.32
N LYS A 212 -17.64 1.61 -12.52
CA LYS A 212 -16.82 1.99 -13.69
C LYS A 212 -15.35 1.63 -13.60
N GLY A 213 -14.92 0.94 -12.54
CA GLY A 213 -13.54 0.62 -12.26
C GLY A 213 -12.88 -0.23 -13.35
N GLY A 214 -11.82 0.31 -13.98
CA GLY A 214 -10.89 -0.46 -14.82
C GLY A 214 -9.66 -0.88 -14.02
N ASP A 215 -8.89 -1.86 -14.51
CA ASP A 215 -7.69 -2.40 -13.85
C ASP A 215 -6.39 -1.62 -14.15
N GLY A 216 -6.48 -0.55 -14.92
CA GLY A 216 -5.32 0.24 -15.34
C GLY A 216 -4.48 0.78 -14.19
N TRP A 217 -5.11 1.12 -13.07
CA TRP A 217 -4.46 1.63 -11.88
C TRP A 217 -3.51 0.60 -11.23
N ARG A 218 -3.85 -0.72 -11.28
CA ARG A 218 -2.99 -1.79 -10.75
C ARG A 218 -1.64 -1.80 -11.44
N TYR A 219 -1.68 -1.74 -12.78
CA TYR A 219 -0.46 -1.65 -13.58
C TYR A 219 0.34 -0.38 -13.28
N THR A 220 -0.34 0.78 -13.19
CA THR A 220 0.33 2.07 -12.95
C THR A 220 1.00 2.12 -11.60
N LEU A 221 0.31 1.71 -10.52
CA LEU A 221 0.87 1.74 -9.17
C LEU A 221 1.96 0.68 -8.97
N SER A 222 1.83 -0.50 -9.55
CA SER A 222 2.83 -1.56 -9.43
C SER A 222 4.05 -1.37 -10.33
N SER A 223 4.01 -0.40 -11.27
CA SER A 223 5.11 -0.18 -12.24
C SER A 223 6.41 0.34 -11.61
N GLY A 224 6.40 0.75 -10.35
CA GLY A 224 7.58 1.30 -9.66
C GLY A 224 7.99 2.66 -10.20
N VAL A 225 7.02 3.57 -10.35
CA VAL A 225 7.21 4.93 -10.91
C VAL A 225 8.35 5.70 -10.23
N PHE A 226 8.63 5.43 -8.96
CA PHE A 226 9.71 6.04 -8.19
C PHE A 226 11.13 5.58 -8.59
N ARG A 227 11.23 4.55 -9.44
CA ARG A 227 12.52 3.98 -9.92
C ARG A 227 12.69 4.01 -11.44
N LEU A 228 11.75 4.61 -12.15
CA LEU A 228 11.86 4.69 -13.60
C LEU A 228 13.08 5.56 -14.00
N PRO A 229 13.80 5.19 -15.06
CA PRO A 229 14.97 5.94 -15.49
C PRO A 229 14.60 7.35 -15.97
N ASP A 230 15.54 8.30 -15.86
CA ASP A 230 15.37 9.70 -16.26
C ASP A 230 15.01 9.86 -17.75
N THR A 231 15.32 8.83 -18.56
CA THR A 231 14.95 8.78 -20.00
C THR A 231 13.45 8.64 -20.25
N ALA A 232 12.69 8.25 -19.22
CA ALA A 232 11.23 8.10 -19.31
C ALA A 232 10.49 9.45 -19.20
N VAL A 233 10.92 10.48 -19.93
CA VAL A 233 10.38 11.86 -19.83
C VAL A 233 9.04 12.02 -20.57
N ALA A 234 8.71 11.13 -21.51
CA ALA A 234 7.48 11.25 -22.28
C ALA A 234 6.23 11.17 -21.39
N SER A 235 5.28 12.09 -21.59
CA SER A 235 4.03 12.16 -20.81
C SER A 235 3.18 10.89 -20.88
N ASP A 236 3.29 10.12 -21.97
CA ASP A 236 2.51 8.91 -22.21
C ASP A 236 3.31 7.62 -21.93
N PHE A 237 4.47 7.71 -21.30
CA PHE A 237 5.37 6.58 -21.08
C PHE A 237 4.67 5.35 -20.44
N LEU A 238 3.86 5.55 -19.40
CA LEU A 238 3.14 4.44 -18.76
C LEU A 238 2.06 3.85 -19.66
N LYS A 239 1.41 4.65 -20.50
CA LYS A 239 0.42 4.16 -21.47
C LYS A 239 1.10 3.36 -22.59
N GLU A 240 2.22 3.86 -23.11
CA GLU A 240 3.02 3.15 -24.11
C GLU A 240 3.55 1.83 -23.54
N ARG A 241 4.08 1.83 -22.32
CA ARG A 241 4.60 0.63 -21.66
C ARG A 241 3.52 -0.46 -21.51
N ARG A 242 2.24 -0.09 -21.26
CA ARG A 242 1.12 -1.04 -21.19
C ARG A 242 0.91 -1.83 -22.49
N LYS A 243 1.40 -1.36 -23.64
CA LYS A 243 1.28 -2.09 -24.92
C LYS A 243 2.21 -3.30 -24.97
N TYR A 244 3.32 -3.26 -24.23
CA TYR A 244 4.38 -4.27 -24.24
C TYR A 244 4.46 -5.06 -22.93
N ALA A 245 3.79 -4.61 -21.90
CA ALA A 245 3.80 -5.21 -20.59
C ALA A 245 2.41 -5.74 -20.20
N LYS A 246 2.35 -6.99 -19.77
CA LYS A 246 1.13 -7.65 -19.30
C LYS A 246 1.27 -7.97 -17.83
N LEU A 247 0.30 -7.51 -17.02
CA LEU A 247 0.20 -7.89 -15.62
C LEU A 247 -0.42 -9.30 -15.52
N LEU A 248 0.38 -10.28 -15.09
CA LEU A 248 -0.04 -11.68 -14.96
C LEU A 248 -0.61 -11.99 -13.58
N PHE A 249 -0.12 -11.28 -12.56
CA PHE A 249 -0.53 -11.46 -11.18
C PHE A 249 -0.50 -10.10 -10.46
N TYR A 250 -1.50 -9.86 -9.64
CA TYR A 250 -1.60 -8.70 -8.75
C TYR A 250 -2.34 -9.09 -7.49
N GLU A 251 -1.73 -8.84 -6.34
CA GLU A 251 -2.37 -9.06 -5.06
C GLU A 251 -1.91 -8.03 -4.03
N ASP A 252 -2.89 -7.35 -3.40
CA ASP A 252 -2.66 -6.50 -2.24
C ASP A 252 -2.83 -7.34 -0.97
N ALA A 253 -1.77 -7.51 -0.21
CA ALA A 253 -1.81 -8.12 1.12
C ALA A 253 -1.61 -7.08 2.22
N ALA A 254 -1.74 -7.50 3.47
CA ALA A 254 -1.58 -6.60 4.61
C ALA A 254 -0.16 -5.99 4.68
N ASP A 255 0.85 -6.74 4.29
CA ASP A 255 2.28 -6.41 4.38
C ASP A 255 2.85 -5.84 3.09
N ALA A 256 2.43 -6.35 1.91
CA ALA A 256 2.98 -5.96 0.61
C ALA A 256 1.95 -6.02 -0.52
N THR A 257 2.20 -5.27 -1.59
CA THR A 257 1.57 -5.46 -2.91
C THR A 257 2.52 -6.23 -3.79
N VAL A 258 2.13 -7.44 -4.21
CA VAL A 258 2.96 -8.33 -5.02
C VAL A 258 2.40 -8.43 -6.43
N THR A 259 3.27 -8.31 -7.43
CA THR A 259 2.88 -8.40 -8.83
C THR A 259 3.87 -9.22 -9.63
N VAL A 260 3.38 -9.89 -10.67
CA VAL A 260 4.20 -10.50 -11.72
C VAL A 260 3.82 -9.84 -13.04
N GLU A 261 4.81 -9.25 -13.68
CA GLU A 261 4.68 -8.54 -14.93
C GLU A 261 5.49 -9.24 -16.01
N GLN A 262 4.88 -9.40 -17.18
CA GLN A 262 5.53 -9.93 -18.36
C GLN A 262 5.75 -8.79 -19.36
N GLU A 263 7.00 -8.49 -19.66
CA GLU A 263 7.37 -7.50 -20.68
C GLU A 263 7.91 -8.24 -21.92
N THR A 264 7.39 -7.89 -23.09
CA THR A 264 7.87 -8.41 -24.37
C THR A 264 8.57 -7.29 -25.13
N SER A 265 9.86 -7.42 -25.37
CA SER A 265 10.62 -6.47 -26.16
C SER A 265 10.26 -6.52 -27.65
N VAL A 266 10.60 -5.47 -28.40
CA VAL A 266 10.40 -5.40 -29.87
C VAL A 266 11.06 -6.56 -30.61
N GLY A 267 12.12 -7.16 -30.02
CA GLY A 267 12.80 -8.36 -30.55
C GLY A 267 12.16 -9.70 -30.18
N GLY A 268 10.98 -9.69 -29.53
CA GLY A 268 10.26 -10.90 -29.12
C GLY A 268 10.79 -11.56 -27.82
N PHE A 269 11.81 -10.98 -27.18
CA PHE A 269 12.28 -11.47 -25.88
C PHE A 269 11.29 -11.14 -24.79
N THR A 270 10.92 -12.13 -24.01
CA THR A 270 9.99 -12.00 -22.91
C THR A 270 10.74 -12.03 -21.59
N ASN A 271 10.52 -11.03 -20.75
CA ASN A 271 11.03 -10.94 -19.40
C ASN A 271 9.88 -10.99 -18.40
N LEU A 272 9.97 -11.87 -17.39
CA LEU A 272 9.08 -11.90 -16.25
C LEU A 272 9.74 -11.16 -15.09
N THR A 273 9.00 -10.27 -14.44
CA THR A 273 9.50 -9.52 -13.28
C THR A 273 8.54 -9.69 -12.11
N LEU A 274 9.04 -10.21 -11.01
CA LEU A 274 8.39 -10.15 -9.70
C LEU A 274 8.66 -8.78 -9.09
N ARG A 275 7.59 -8.11 -8.64
CA ARG A 275 7.71 -6.83 -7.93
C ARG A 275 7.02 -6.91 -6.59
N ILE A 276 7.67 -6.33 -5.59
CA ILE A 276 7.12 -6.13 -4.25
C ILE A 276 7.06 -4.62 -4.00
N ASP A 277 5.87 -4.11 -3.71
CA ASP A 277 5.58 -2.66 -3.58
C ASP A 277 6.13 -1.83 -4.76
N GLY A 278 5.99 -2.35 -6.00
CA GLY A 278 6.46 -1.72 -7.23
C GLY A 278 7.96 -1.86 -7.50
N LYS A 279 8.75 -2.36 -6.55
CA LYS A 279 10.19 -2.62 -6.73
C LYS A 279 10.39 -3.97 -7.40
N PRO A 280 11.22 -4.07 -8.47
CA PRO A 280 11.67 -5.35 -8.99
C PRO A 280 12.52 -6.08 -7.95
N ASP A 281 12.13 -7.30 -7.58
CA ASP A 281 12.88 -8.14 -6.64
C ASP A 281 13.53 -9.35 -7.34
N ALA A 282 12.90 -9.85 -8.41
CA ALA A 282 13.46 -10.92 -9.23
C ALA A 282 12.96 -10.79 -10.67
N SER A 283 13.77 -11.23 -11.62
CA SER A 283 13.36 -11.27 -13.02
C SER A 283 13.94 -12.50 -13.75
N SER A 284 13.30 -12.89 -14.85
CA SER A 284 13.77 -13.96 -15.73
C SER A 284 13.46 -13.59 -17.20
N PRO A 285 14.49 -13.52 -18.08
CA PRO A 285 15.90 -13.87 -17.86
C PRO A 285 16.77 -12.74 -17.29
N GLY A 286 16.28 -11.51 -17.13
CA GLY A 286 17.11 -10.33 -16.84
C GLY A 286 18.06 -10.46 -15.63
N ASP A 287 17.64 -11.13 -14.57
CA ASP A 287 18.39 -11.31 -13.32
C ASP A 287 18.67 -12.79 -13.00
N LEU A 288 18.46 -13.65 -13.97
CA LEU A 288 18.53 -15.11 -13.81
C LEU A 288 19.91 -15.59 -13.35
N SER A 289 20.99 -15.03 -13.93
CA SER A 289 22.36 -15.41 -13.57
C SER A 289 22.71 -15.11 -12.12
N THR A 290 22.29 -13.97 -11.61
CA THR A 290 22.50 -13.59 -10.19
C THR A 290 21.79 -14.55 -9.26
N GLN A 291 20.52 -14.87 -9.55
CA GLN A 291 19.72 -15.78 -8.73
C GLN A 291 20.29 -17.21 -8.74
N ILE A 292 20.75 -17.69 -9.91
CA ILE A 292 21.41 -18.99 -10.02
C ILE A 292 22.71 -19.00 -9.22
N LEU A 293 23.57 -17.99 -9.37
CA LEU A 293 24.84 -17.93 -8.65
C LEU A 293 24.66 -17.88 -7.13
N LEU A 294 23.63 -17.17 -6.64
CA LEU A 294 23.29 -17.16 -5.21
C LEU A 294 22.99 -18.56 -4.66
N GLY A 295 22.31 -19.40 -5.44
CA GLY A 295 22.06 -20.78 -5.07
C GLY A 295 23.30 -21.71 -5.20
N GLN A 296 24.14 -21.47 -6.21
CA GLN A 296 25.26 -22.34 -6.54
C GLN A 296 26.51 -22.07 -5.70
N LEU A 297 26.94 -20.81 -5.60
CA LEU A 297 28.24 -20.47 -4.98
C LEU A 297 28.43 -21.06 -3.57
N PRO A 298 27.46 -20.97 -2.66
CA PRO A 298 27.62 -21.54 -1.32
C PRO A 298 27.80 -23.07 -1.35
N LEU A 299 27.10 -23.75 -2.27
CA LEU A 299 27.16 -25.21 -2.39
C LEU A 299 28.42 -25.69 -3.15
N MET A 300 28.98 -24.89 -4.05
CA MET A 300 30.30 -25.14 -4.62
C MET A 300 31.40 -25.01 -3.55
N MET A 301 31.26 -24.10 -2.60
CA MET A 301 32.21 -23.94 -1.49
C MET A 301 32.03 -25.00 -0.40
N LYS A 302 30.85 -25.58 -0.26
CA LYS A 302 30.54 -26.68 0.69
C LYS A 302 29.80 -27.83 -0.04
N PRO A 303 30.52 -28.65 -0.82
CA PRO A 303 29.91 -29.70 -1.65
C PRO A 303 29.28 -30.86 -0.87
N ASP A 304 29.67 -31.04 0.39
CA ASP A 304 29.15 -32.02 1.32
C ASP A 304 27.88 -31.55 2.10
N ALA A 305 27.39 -30.36 1.82
CA ALA A 305 26.21 -29.82 2.46
C ALA A 305 24.98 -30.70 2.23
N LYS A 306 24.23 -30.99 3.30
CA LYS A 306 23.02 -31.80 3.30
C LYS A 306 21.77 -30.97 3.62
N ASP A 307 21.91 -30.06 4.54
CA ASP A 307 20.81 -29.21 5.06
C ASP A 307 21.05 -27.77 4.66
N VAL A 308 20.14 -27.23 3.83
CA VAL A 308 20.23 -25.88 3.30
C VAL A 308 19.02 -25.06 3.77
N PHE A 309 19.27 -23.83 4.22
CA PHE A 309 18.25 -22.86 4.56
C PHE A 309 18.31 -21.67 3.63
N VAL A 310 17.14 -21.22 3.10
CA VAL A 310 17.00 -20.03 2.25
C VAL A 310 16.04 -19.05 2.91
N LEU A 311 16.50 -17.81 3.11
CA LEU A 311 15.69 -16.69 3.60
C LEU A 311 14.98 -16.03 2.43
N GLY A 312 13.64 -16.10 2.43
CA GLY A 312 12.80 -15.58 1.36
C GLY A 312 12.70 -16.54 0.17
N MET A 313 11.51 -16.59 -0.42
CA MET A 313 11.25 -17.42 -1.61
C MET A 313 11.49 -16.61 -2.90
N GLY A 314 11.01 -15.38 -2.95
CA GLY A 314 11.08 -14.55 -4.17
C GLY A 314 10.50 -15.27 -5.38
N SER A 315 11.28 -15.39 -6.45
CA SER A 315 10.94 -16.20 -7.64
C SER A 315 11.07 -17.71 -7.41
N GLY A 316 11.75 -18.11 -6.36
CA GLY A 316 12.15 -19.49 -6.08
C GLY A 316 13.37 -19.99 -6.86
N ILE A 317 13.97 -19.18 -7.72
CA ILE A 317 15.09 -19.60 -8.59
C ILE A 317 16.33 -19.91 -7.76
N SER A 318 16.74 -19.06 -6.83
CA SER A 318 17.90 -19.30 -5.96
C SER A 318 17.70 -20.57 -5.12
N ALA A 319 16.52 -20.72 -4.52
CA ALA A 319 16.17 -21.91 -3.75
C ALA A 319 16.12 -23.18 -4.62
N GLY A 320 15.45 -23.11 -5.78
CA GLY A 320 15.35 -24.21 -6.72
C GLY A 320 16.70 -24.69 -7.28
N THR A 321 17.63 -23.76 -7.50
CA THR A 321 18.99 -24.06 -7.97
C THR A 321 19.73 -24.96 -6.99
N THR A 322 19.49 -24.82 -5.67
CA THR A 322 20.14 -25.72 -4.67
C THR A 322 19.71 -27.16 -4.81
N LEU A 323 18.54 -27.46 -5.38
CA LEU A 323 18.03 -28.81 -5.60
C LEU A 323 18.80 -29.58 -6.68
N GLY A 324 19.61 -28.90 -7.49
CA GLY A 324 20.55 -29.51 -8.42
C GLY A 324 21.79 -30.17 -7.74
N TYR A 325 21.97 -29.91 -6.44
CA TYR A 325 23.03 -30.49 -5.63
C TYR A 325 22.52 -31.67 -4.78
N PRO A 326 23.41 -32.54 -4.28
CA PRO A 326 23.05 -33.75 -3.51
C PRO A 326 22.65 -33.42 -2.05
N ILE A 327 21.88 -32.33 -1.87
CA ILE A 327 21.33 -31.94 -0.57
C ILE A 327 20.19 -32.90 -0.18
N GLU A 328 20.00 -33.11 1.12
CA GLU A 328 18.95 -33.98 1.64
C GLU A 328 17.69 -33.15 1.97
N ARG A 329 17.86 -31.89 2.43
CA ARG A 329 16.77 -31.03 2.82
C ARG A 329 17.03 -29.58 2.44
N LEU A 330 16.02 -28.96 1.81
CA LEU A 330 15.93 -27.54 1.57
C LEU A 330 14.83 -26.97 2.48
N THR A 331 15.18 -26.04 3.35
CA THR A 331 14.22 -25.29 4.16
C THR A 331 14.12 -23.86 3.61
N VAL A 332 12.93 -23.42 3.29
CA VAL A 332 12.67 -22.03 2.85
C VAL A 332 11.70 -21.39 3.81
N ALA A 333 11.97 -20.17 4.23
CA ALA A 333 11.08 -19.38 5.07
C ALA A 333 10.69 -18.08 4.35
N ASP A 334 9.40 -17.85 4.18
CA ASP A 334 8.84 -16.62 3.61
C ASP A 334 7.50 -16.31 4.29
N ASN A 335 7.31 -15.09 4.76
CA ASN A 335 6.10 -14.64 5.44
C ASN A 335 5.10 -13.97 4.48
N CYS A 336 5.49 -13.71 3.22
CA CYS A 336 4.64 -13.04 2.25
C CYS A 336 3.84 -14.06 1.40
N GLU A 337 2.62 -14.34 1.81
CA GLU A 337 1.76 -15.32 1.14
C GLU A 337 1.53 -15.02 -0.36
N PRO A 338 1.36 -13.76 -0.83
CA PRO A 338 1.29 -13.46 -2.25
C PRO A 338 2.56 -13.83 -3.03
N VAL A 339 3.75 -13.70 -2.43
CA VAL A 339 5.01 -14.14 -3.06
C VAL A 339 4.97 -15.64 -3.32
N LEU A 340 4.52 -16.42 -2.33
CA LEU A 340 4.40 -17.88 -2.48
C LEU A 340 3.42 -18.28 -3.60
N ARG A 341 2.37 -17.49 -3.83
CA ARG A 341 1.45 -17.69 -4.97
C ARG A 341 2.06 -17.25 -6.30
N ALA A 342 2.96 -16.27 -6.30
CA ALA A 342 3.63 -15.77 -7.49
C ALA A 342 4.73 -16.70 -8.01
N VAL A 343 5.34 -17.52 -7.16
CA VAL A 343 6.43 -18.47 -7.51
C VAL A 343 6.09 -19.35 -8.70
N LYS A 344 4.83 -19.75 -8.87
CA LYS A 344 4.37 -20.60 -9.99
C LYS A 344 4.65 -20.00 -11.38
N PHE A 345 4.72 -18.70 -11.51
CA PHE A 345 5.03 -18.05 -12.79
C PHE A 345 6.50 -18.24 -13.20
N PHE A 346 7.36 -18.56 -12.23
CA PHE A 346 8.80 -18.81 -12.45
C PHE A 346 9.15 -20.30 -12.48
N GLU A 347 8.15 -21.19 -12.51
CA GLU A 347 8.34 -22.64 -12.51
C GLU A 347 9.33 -23.16 -13.57
N PRO A 348 9.39 -22.59 -14.80
CA PRO A 348 10.40 -23.01 -15.80
C PRO A 348 11.86 -22.85 -15.35
N TRP A 349 12.13 -22.00 -14.36
CA TRP A 349 13.50 -21.67 -13.91
C TRP A 349 13.77 -22.06 -12.45
N ASN A 350 12.75 -22.33 -11.64
CA ASN A 350 12.89 -22.62 -10.22
C ASN A 350 12.87 -24.12 -9.86
N HIS A 351 12.95 -24.98 -10.88
CA HIS A 351 13.01 -26.43 -10.70
C HIS A 351 11.88 -27.05 -9.88
N GLY A 352 10.69 -26.43 -9.93
CA GLY A 352 9.52 -26.89 -9.16
C GLY A 352 9.75 -26.90 -7.65
N VAL A 353 10.44 -25.89 -7.13
CA VAL A 353 10.90 -25.82 -5.73
C VAL A 353 9.78 -26.06 -4.72
N LEU A 354 8.55 -25.58 -4.98
CA LEU A 354 7.41 -25.77 -4.06
C LEU A 354 6.87 -27.21 -4.04
N THR A 355 7.10 -27.98 -5.10
CA THR A 355 6.57 -29.36 -5.23
C THR A 355 7.63 -30.43 -4.99
N ASN A 356 8.90 -30.03 -4.81
CA ASN A 356 10.00 -30.99 -4.58
C ASN A 356 9.90 -31.56 -3.16
N SER A 357 10.04 -32.90 -3.06
CA SER A 357 9.93 -33.64 -1.80
C SER A 357 10.99 -33.26 -0.76
N ARG A 358 12.15 -32.75 -1.20
CA ARG A 358 13.22 -32.25 -0.32
C ARG A 358 12.94 -30.86 0.25
N THR A 359 11.95 -30.13 -0.28
CA THR A 359 11.63 -28.76 0.13
C THR A 359 10.66 -28.74 1.30
N ARG A 360 11.03 -28.02 2.35
CA ARG A 360 10.17 -27.70 3.49
C ARG A 360 9.95 -26.20 3.55
N LEU A 361 8.72 -25.75 3.33
CA LEU A 361 8.33 -24.36 3.37
C LEU A 361 7.75 -23.99 4.74
N PHE A 362 8.29 -22.91 5.33
CA PHE A 362 7.71 -22.22 6.49
C PHE A 362 7.11 -20.89 6.04
N ARG A 363 5.81 -20.71 6.34
CA ARG A 363 5.10 -19.45 6.08
C ARG A 363 5.22 -18.53 7.29
N GLU A 364 6.46 -18.14 7.57
CA GLU A 364 6.82 -17.40 8.77
C GLU A 364 8.10 -16.59 8.51
N ASP A 365 8.35 -15.59 9.34
CA ASP A 365 9.60 -14.83 9.33
C ASP A 365 10.81 -15.75 9.50
N ALA A 366 11.79 -15.63 8.62
CA ALA A 366 12.96 -16.49 8.57
C ALA A 366 13.78 -16.47 9.87
N ARG A 367 13.89 -15.31 10.53
CA ARG A 367 14.58 -15.17 11.82
C ARG A 367 13.83 -15.90 12.94
N THR A 368 12.49 -15.88 12.89
CA THR A 368 11.65 -16.63 13.81
C THR A 368 11.85 -18.13 13.61
N VAL A 369 11.84 -18.60 12.35
CA VAL A 369 12.10 -20.01 12.02
C VAL A 369 13.47 -20.44 12.52
N LEU A 370 14.53 -19.68 12.24
CA LEU A 370 15.89 -19.99 12.69
C LEU A 370 16.04 -20.04 14.22
N LYS A 371 15.27 -19.20 14.95
CA LYS A 371 15.32 -19.18 16.41
C LYS A 371 14.56 -20.33 17.07
N LEU A 372 13.42 -20.70 16.52
CA LEU A 372 12.50 -21.66 17.12
C LEU A 372 12.69 -23.09 16.59
N ASN A 373 13.24 -23.24 15.40
CA ASN A 373 13.53 -24.56 14.83
C ASN A 373 14.88 -25.08 15.35
N PRO A 374 14.93 -26.23 16.01
CA PRO A 374 16.19 -26.82 16.51
C PRO A 374 17.10 -27.38 15.40
N ALA A 375 16.64 -27.42 14.16
CA ALA A 375 17.42 -27.90 13.03
C ALA A 375 18.69 -27.05 12.84
N LYS A 376 19.79 -27.72 12.51
CA LYS A 376 21.05 -27.10 12.09
C LYS A 376 21.14 -27.14 10.57
N TYR A 377 21.78 -26.13 9.99
CA TYR A 377 21.95 -26.01 8.57
C TYR A 377 23.44 -25.94 8.23
N ASP A 378 23.84 -26.63 7.16
CA ASP A 378 25.21 -26.59 6.63
C ASP A 378 25.46 -25.29 5.86
N VAL A 379 24.39 -24.81 5.18
CA VAL A 379 24.42 -23.58 4.37
C VAL A 379 23.18 -22.77 4.65
N ILE A 380 23.37 -21.46 4.85
CA ILE A 380 22.29 -20.47 4.93
C ILE A 380 22.47 -19.47 3.79
N ILE A 381 21.47 -19.38 2.91
CA ILE A 381 21.44 -18.42 1.81
C ILE A 381 20.50 -17.28 2.21
N SER A 382 21.02 -16.06 2.21
CA SER A 382 20.27 -14.86 2.55
C SER A 382 20.47 -13.82 1.47
N GLU A 383 19.39 -13.51 0.77
CA GLU A 383 19.31 -12.39 -0.15
C GLU A 383 18.28 -11.39 0.42
N PRO A 384 18.70 -10.49 1.31
CA PRO A 384 17.78 -9.49 1.84
C PRO A 384 17.34 -8.55 0.73
N SER A 385 16.07 -8.14 0.76
CA SER A 385 15.59 -7.06 -0.10
C SER A 385 16.53 -5.87 -0.02
N ASN A 386 16.95 -5.33 -1.16
CA ASN A 386 17.91 -4.25 -1.23
C ASN A 386 17.44 -3.04 -0.39
N PRO A 387 18.16 -2.64 0.67
CA PRO A 387 17.74 -1.54 1.57
C PRO A 387 17.90 -0.14 0.96
N TRP A 388 18.46 -0.05 -0.25
CA TRP A 388 18.75 1.21 -0.93
C TRP A 388 17.50 1.79 -1.64
N MET A 389 16.43 2.05 -0.90
CA MET A 389 15.27 2.76 -1.43
C MET A 389 14.88 3.90 -0.53
#